data_8a9ffc953f53cce91bea2c2d01aa48e0
#
_entry.id   8a9ffc953f53cce91bea2c2d01aa48e0
#
_cell.length_a   1.000
_cell.length_b   1.000
_cell.length_c   1.000
_cell.angle_alpha   90.00
_cell.angle_beta   90.00
_cell.angle_gamma   90.00
#
_symmetry.space_group_name_H-M   'P 1'
#
loop_
_entity.id
_entity.type
_entity.pdbx_description
1 polymer ?
#
loop_
_entity_poly.entity_id
_entity_poly.type
_entity_poly.pdbx_seq_one_letter_code
_entity_poly.pdbx_strand_id
1 'polypeptide(L)'
;MQILPIAHHNLLAQSRMYTTQCAMDNNGEVIDLLQKYKIPLFLSGHLHVQRIRKHKAEPGVADDAYGIQEIITDAMSIPPCQYGVLQWKEDGSMEYSTESVDVSVWAKRTEQENTDLLDFVGWSEHYIQKLIADQIGGVVHNVGSDVKRSMAVTYADVYIDYYAGRNIDAKGVRTSQGYTWWERNLPDSYLLKELNSMINDSDRDNNYLLLPEDTILEERYAWKKATASEASPSEAGRQ
;
A
#
# COMPACT_ATOMS: atom_id res chain seq x y z
N MET A 1 -19.89 19.20 -0.11
CA MET A 1 -18.43 19.33 -0.29
C MET A 1 -17.84 17.98 0.03
N GLN A 2 -17.01 17.44 -0.84
CA GLN A 2 -16.27 16.20 -0.56
C GLN A 2 -14.93 16.57 0.05
N ILE A 3 -14.54 15.88 1.10
CA ILE A 3 -13.24 16.07 1.76
C ILE A 3 -12.45 14.77 1.56
N LEU A 4 -11.26 14.91 0.99
CA LEU A 4 -10.28 13.84 0.88
C LEU A 4 -9.03 14.28 1.65
N PRO A 5 -8.83 13.80 2.88
CA PRO A 5 -7.63 14.11 3.64
C PRO A 5 -6.43 13.36 3.09
N ILE A 6 -5.31 14.06 3.02
CA ILE A 6 -4.04 13.54 2.54
C ILE A 6 -2.94 13.98 3.50
N ALA A 7 -2.11 13.05 3.93
CA ALA A 7 -0.92 13.33 4.73
C ALA A 7 0.27 12.49 4.26
N HIS A 8 1.48 12.84 4.70
CA HIS A 8 2.66 12.04 4.39
C HIS A 8 2.72 10.80 5.30
N HIS A 9 2.59 10.99 6.61
CA HIS A 9 2.61 9.89 7.57
C HIS A 9 1.26 9.18 7.65
N ASN A 10 1.31 7.92 8.05
CA ASN A 10 0.15 7.04 8.06
C ASN A 10 -0.82 7.35 9.22
N LEU A 11 -2.07 7.08 8.98
CA LEU A 11 -3.13 7.11 9.98
C LEU A 11 -3.18 5.80 10.78
N LEU A 12 -3.06 4.67 10.07
CA LEU A 12 -3.15 3.32 10.63
C LEU A 12 -1.79 2.62 10.62
N ALA A 13 -1.63 1.57 11.42
CA ALA A 13 -0.49 0.67 11.32
C ALA A 13 -0.57 -0.13 10.01
N GLN A 14 0.25 0.23 9.04
CA GLN A 14 0.18 -0.29 7.67
C GLN A 14 1.08 -1.50 7.45
N SER A 15 2.17 -1.63 8.20
CA SER A 15 3.12 -2.71 8.02
C SER A 15 3.53 -3.32 9.36
N ARG A 16 3.81 -4.62 9.35
CA ARG A 16 4.42 -5.32 10.49
C ARG A 16 5.96 -5.20 10.49
N MET A 17 6.54 -4.80 9.36
CA MET A 17 7.97 -4.56 9.23
C MET A 17 8.35 -3.17 9.76
N TYR A 18 7.58 -2.16 9.39
CA TYR A 18 7.82 -0.76 9.70
C TYR A 18 6.85 -0.33 10.79
N THR A 19 7.27 -0.44 12.05
CA THR A 19 6.41 -0.25 13.21
C THR A 19 6.70 1.04 14.00
N THR A 20 7.80 1.74 13.67
CA THR A 20 8.21 2.96 14.37
C THR A 20 8.30 4.15 13.43
N GLN A 21 7.93 5.33 13.92
CA GLN A 21 8.01 6.60 13.18
C GLN A 21 7.23 6.62 11.84
N CYS A 22 6.22 5.77 11.69
CA CYS A 22 5.45 5.65 10.46
C CYS A 22 4.08 6.31 10.57
N ALA A 23 3.41 6.15 11.71
CA ALA A 23 2.11 6.76 11.97
C ALA A 23 2.27 8.18 12.57
N MET A 24 1.24 8.99 12.37
CA MET A 24 1.12 10.30 13.03
C MET A 24 1.02 10.12 14.55
N ASP A 25 1.68 10.98 15.33
CA ASP A 25 1.65 10.90 16.80
C ASP A 25 0.24 11.09 17.37
N ASN A 26 -0.60 11.89 16.71
CA ASN A 26 -1.99 12.17 17.08
C ASN A 26 -3.02 11.42 16.23
N ASN A 27 -2.67 10.25 15.69
CA ASN A 27 -3.53 9.48 14.80
C ASN A 27 -4.92 9.18 15.38
N GLY A 28 -5.01 8.92 16.70
CA GLY A 28 -6.28 8.69 17.39
C GLY A 28 -7.25 9.87 17.26
N GLU A 29 -6.76 11.10 17.50
CA GLU A 29 -7.58 12.32 17.37
C GLU A 29 -8.05 12.52 15.91
N VAL A 30 -7.20 12.20 14.94
CA VAL A 30 -7.56 12.27 13.52
C VAL A 30 -8.61 11.22 13.16
N ILE A 31 -8.48 9.99 13.65
CA ILE A 31 -9.49 8.92 13.47
C ILE A 31 -10.83 9.38 14.02
N ASP A 32 -10.87 9.93 15.26
CA ASP A 32 -12.09 10.43 15.87
C ASP A 32 -12.76 11.52 15.04
N LEU A 33 -11.96 12.45 14.48
CA LEU A 33 -12.48 13.50 13.60
C LEU A 33 -13.05 12.91 12.30
N LEU A 34 -12.34 11.98 11.65
CA LEU A 34 -12.79 11.34 10.43
C LEU A 34 -14.10 10.56 10.67
N GLN A 35 -14.21 9.85 11.78
CA GLN A 35 -15.43 9.16 12.19
C GLN A 35 -16.57 10.15 12.46
N LYS A 36 -16.30 11.21 13.24
CA LYS A 36 -17.30 12.25 13.55
C LYS A 36 -17.88 12.90 12.30
N TYR A 37 -17.04 13.18 11.31
CA TYR A 37 -17.45 13.82 10.07
C TYR A 37 -17.73 12.83 8.94
N LYS A 38 -17.71 11.53 9.23
CA LYS A 38 -18.01 10.43 8.30
C LYS A 38 -17.20 10.52 7.00
N ILE A 39 -15.89 10.68 7.15
CA ILE A 39 -14.94 10.72 6.05
C ILE A 39 -14.37 9.31 5.84
N PRO A 40 -14.70 8.61 4.73
CA PRO A 40 -14.41 7.19 4.57
C PRO A 40 -13.00 6.86 4.14
N LEU A 41 -12.29 7.82 3.60
CA LEU A 41 -11.03 7.61 2.92
C LEU A 41 -9.98 8.57 3.41
N PHE A 42 -8.77 8.05 3.61
CA PHE A 42 -7.56 8.77 3.93
C PHE A 42 -6.44 8.32 3.00
N LEU A 43 -5.69 9.24 2.42
CA LEU A 43 -4.52 8.91 1.60
C LEU A 43 -3.24 9.27 2.34
N SER A 44 -2.25 8.38 2.27
CA SER A 44 -0.94 8.63 2.86
C SER A 44 0.20 8.03 2.03
N GLY A 45 1.43 8.19 2.50
CA GLY A 45 2.65 7.72 1.85
C GLY A 45 3.66 7.17 2.86
N HIS A 46 4.89 7.70 2.84
CA HIS A 46 5.99 7.45 3.77
C HIS A 46 6.65 6.08 3.66
N LEU A 47 5.87 5.00 3.71
CA LEU A 47 6.41 3.62 3.72
C LEU A 47 6.83 3.12 2.34
N HIS A 48 6.46 3.83 1.26
CA HIS A 48 6.72 3.42 -0.11
C HIS A 48 6.15 2.03 -0.48
N VAL A 49 5.14 1.57 0.26
CA VAL A 49 4.47 0.27 0.07
C VAL A 49 3.04 0.52 -0.35
N GLN A 50 2.59 -0.12 -1.42
CA GLN A 50 1.17 -0.07 -1.79
C GLN A 50 0.34 -0.88 -0.80
N ARG A 51 -0.55 -0.21 -0.05
CA ARG A 51 -1.40 -0.84 0.96
C ARG A 51 -2.77 -0.20 1.04
N ILE A 52 -3.75 -1.03 1.35
CA ILE A 52 -5.10 -0.60 1.69
C ILE A 52 -5.46 -1.24 3.04
N ARG A 53 -5.68 -0.43 4.05
CA ARG A 53 -6.07 -0.89 5.38
C ARG A 53 -7.38 -0.24 5.82
N LYS A 54 -8.24 -1.02 6.46
CA LYS A 54 -9.47 -0.54 7.07
C LYS A 54 -9.25 -0.38 8.57
N HIS A 55 -9.63 0.77 9.11
CA HIS A 55 -9.72 0.95 10.56
C HIS A 55 -10.74 -0.05 11.12
N LYS A 56 -10.33 -0.82 12.10
CA LYS A 56 -11.23 -1.74 12.81
C LYS A 56 -11.90 -0.95 13.93
N ALA A 57 -13.22 -1.07 14.01
CA ALA A 57 -13.94 -0.58 15.16
C ALA A 57 -13.42 -1.23 16.45
N GLU A 58 -13.44 -0.50 17.55
CA GLU A 58 -13.10 -1.03 18.87
C GLU A 58 -13.99 -2.24 19.22
N PRO A 59 -13.49 -3.23 19.96
CA PRO A 59 -14.29 -4.37 20.40
C PRO A 59 -15.53 -3.89 21.17
N GLY A 60 -16.72 -4.28 20.70
CA GLY A 60 -18.01 -3.91 21.27
C GLY A 60 -18.71 -2.72 20.59
N VAL A 61 -18.07 -2.10 19.63
CA VAL A 61 -18.73 -1.16 18.70
C VAL A 61 -19.29 -1.98 17.54
N ALA A 62 -20.53 -1.70 17.14
CA ALA A 62 -21.18 -2.43 16.05
C ALA A 62 -20.35 -2.36 14.74
N ASP A 63 -20.39 -3.43 13.97
CA ASP A 63 -19.63 -3.57 12.70
C ASP A 63 -20.05 -2.53 11.64
N ASP A 64 -21.19 -1.88 11.82
CA ASP A 64 -21.72 -0.75 11.08
C ASP A 64 -21.08 0.60 11.48
N ALA A 65 -20.27 0.61 12.55
CA ALA A 65 -19.45 1.77 12.85
C ALA A 65 -18.53 2.04 11.65
N TYR A 66 -18.63 3.25 11.17
CA TYR A 66 -18.00 3.78 10.00
C TYR A 66 -16.52 3.40 9.86
N GLY A 67 -16.22 2.63 8.83
CA GLY A 67 -14.87 2.15 8.60
C GLY A 67 -14.07 3.09 7.71
N ILE A 68 -13.05 3.73 8.27
CA ILE A 68 -12.10 4.51 7.51
C ILE A 68 -11.18 3.56 6.73
N GLN A 69 -11.06 3.76 5.42
CA GLN A 69 -10.05 3.12 4.59
C GLN A 69 -8.84 4.05 4.49
N GLU A 70 -7.65 3.53 4.74
CA GLU A 70 -6.42 4.24 4.42
C GLU A 70 -5.73 3.56 3.25
N ILE A 71 -5.34 4.36 2.26
CA ILE A 71 -4.55 3.94 1.09
C ILE A 71 -3.18 4.58 1.19
N ILE A 72 -2.14 3.75 1.17
CA ILE A 72 -0.76 4.18 0.92
C ILE A 72 -0.40 3.80 -0.50
N THR A 73 0.22 4.73 -1.23
CA THR A 73 0.78 4.46 -2.56
C THR A 73 2.27 4.19 -2.44
N ASP A 74 2.80 3.25 -3.20
CA ASP A 74 4.23 2.95 -3.27
C ASP A 74 5.04 4.09 -3.90
N ALA A 75 6.34 3.90 -4.00
CA ALA A 75 7.23 4.85 -4.65
C ALA A 75 7.39 4.52 -6.13
N MET A 76 7.25 5.54 -6.99
CA MET A 76 7.49 5.41 -8.43
C MET A 76 8.92 4.97 -8.79
N SER A 77 9.84 4.94 -7.82
CA SER A 77 11.21 4.45 -7.98
C SER A 77 11.37 2.94 -7.74
N ILE A 78 10.32 2.27 -7.30
CA ILE A 78 10.30 0.82 -7.06
C ILE A 78 9.44 0.16 -8.15
N PRO A 79 9.92 -0.91 -8.81
CA PRO A 79 9.08 -1.64 -9.78
C PRO A 79 7.78 -2.14 -9.13
N PRO A 80 6.65 -2.02 -9.83
CA PRO A 80 6.43 -1.67 -11.21
C PRO A 80 6.30 -0.16 -11.50
N CYS A 81 6.83 0.72 -10.65
CA CYS A 81 6.78 2.18 -10.82
C CYS A 81 5.34 2.69 -10.97
N GLN A 82 4.50 2.29 -10.03
CA GLN A 82 3.06 2.52 -10.11
C GLN A 82 2.60 3.79 -9.39
N TYR A 83 1.42 4.24 -9.74
CA TYR A 83 0.71 5.35 -9.10
C TYR A 83 -0.75 4.97 -8.87
N GLY A 84 -1.37 5.61 -7.88
CA GLY A 84 -2.78 5.41 -7.57
C GLY A 84 -3.68 6.30 -8.42
N VAL A 85 -4.79 5.74 -8.91
CA VAL A 85 -5.87 6.45 -9.59
C VAL A 85 -7.14 6.34 -8.76
N LEU A 86 -7.70 7.49 -8.37
CA LEU A 86 -8.93 7.57 -7.62
C LEU A 86 -10.02 8.21 -8.49
N GLN A 87 -11.10 7.49 -8.74
CA GLN A 87 -12.20 7.92 -9.59
C GLN A 87 -13.53 7.97 -8.83
N TRP A 88 -14.23 9.09 -8.91
CA TRP A 88 -15.65 9.18 -8.56
C TRP A 88 -16.49 8.82 -9.76
N LYS A 89 -17.36 7.84 -9.62
CA LYS A 89 -18.26 7.38 -10.68
C LYS A 89 -19.59 8.13 -10.64
N GLU A 90 -20.31 8.06 -11.75
CA GLU A 90 -21.64 8.72 -11.90
C GLU A 90 -22.67 8.16 -10.92
N ASP A 91 -22.56 6.88 -10.57
CA ASP A 91 -23.41 6.21 -9.57
C ASP A 91 -23.10 6.60 -8.12
N GLY A 92 -22.13 7.50 -7.92
CA GLY A 92 -21.71 7.97 -6.60
C GLY A 92 -20.69 7.09 -5.91
N SER A 93 -20.34 5.93 -6.44
CA SER A 93 -19.28 5.09 -5.94
C SER A 93 -17.89 5.72 -6.18
N MET A 94 -16.91 5.26 -5.44
CA MET A 94 -15.52 5.67 -5.59
C MET A 94 -14.65 4.44 -5.80
N GLU A 95 -13.86 4.47 -6.85
CA GLU A 95 -12.95 3.40 -7.23
C GLU A 95 -11.50 3.87 -7.13
N TYR A 96 -10.68 3.05 -6.51
CA TYR A 96 -9.23 3.19 -6.49
C TYR A 96 -8.60 2.01 -7.21
N SER A 97 -7.63 2.30 -8.07
CA SER A 97 -6.79 1.29 -8.72
C SER A 97 -5.35 1.81 -8.84
N THR A 98 -4.40 0.91 -9.02
CA THR A 98 -3.02 1.28 -9.36
C THR A 98 -2.77 1.08 -10.85
N GLU A 99 -1.94 1.94 -11.41
CA GLU A 99 -1.43 1.85 -12.77
C GLU A 99 0.08 2.05 -12.77
N SER A 100 0.80 1.39 -13.68
CA SER A 100 2.24 1.58 -13.83
C SER A 100 2.56 2.66 -14.85
N VAL A 101 3.65 3.40 -14.63
CA VAL A 101 4.15 4.35 -15.62
C VAL A 101 4.69 3.61 -16.83
N ASP A 102 4.05 3.79 -17.97
CA ASP A 102 4.46 3.13 -19.21
C ASP A 102 5.58 3.89 -19.92
N VAL A 103 6.81 3.72 -19.39
CA VAL A 103 8.02 4.32 -19.96
C VAL A 103 8.31 3.76 -21.34
N SER A 104 8.04 2.46 -21.56
CA SER A 104 8.34 1.81 -22.85
C SER A 104 7.46 2.35 -23.98
N VAL A 105 6.17 2.63 -23.71
CA VAL A 105 5.30 3.29 -24.71
C VAL A 105 5.73 4.72 -24.96
N TRP A 106 6.09 5.46 -23.92
CA TRP A 106 6.63 6.82 -24.07
C TRP A 106 7.91 6.81 -24.91
N ALA A 107 8.86 5.91 -24.62
CA ALA A 107 10.12 5.77 -25.34
C ALA A 107 9.92 5.47 -26.83
N LYS A 108 9.04 4.53 -27.14
CA LYS A 108 8.69 4.20 -28.55
C LYS A 108 8.05 5.38 -29.27
N ARG A 109 7.11 6.08 -28.61
CA ARG A 109 6.41 7.24 -29.20
C ARG A 109 7.33 8.43 -29.45
N THR A 110 8.39 8.59 -28.65
CA THR A 110 9.38 9.67 -28.75
C THR A 110 10.67 9.23 -29.44
N GLU A 111 10.65 8.05 -30.10
CA GLU A 111 11.77 7.52 -30.89
C GLU A 111 13.09 7.45 -30.11
N GLN A 112 13.00 7.03 -28.83
CA GLN A 112 14.19 6.81 -28.01
C GLN A 112 14.93 5.54 -28.48
N GLU A 113 16.27 5.60 -28.52
CA GLU A 113 17.12 4.48 -28.91
C GLU A 113 17.69 3.70 -27.70
N ASN A 114 17.52 4.22 -26.49
CA ASN A 114 18.00 3.57 -25.26
C ASN A 114 17.19 2.30 -24.98
N THR A 115 17.87 1.15 -25.01
CA THR A 115 17.27 -0.18 -24.79
C THR A 115 16.64 -0.31 -23.41
N ASP A 116 17.19 0.33 -22.38
CA ASP A 116 16.66 0.29 -21.01
C ASP A 116 15.32 1.01 -20.91
N LEU A 117 15.12 2.06 -21.70
CA LEU A 117 13.83 2.76 -21.78
C LEU A 117 12.81 1.98 -22.61
N LEU A 118 13.28 1.27 -23.65
CA LEU A 118 12.41 0.47 -24.53
C LEU A 118 11.90 -0.82 -23.85
N ASP A 119 12.62 -1.33 -22.85
CA ASP A 119 12.23 -2.43 -21.95
C ASP A 119 12.40 -2.02 -20.49
N PHE A 120 11.74 -0.94 -20.11
CA PHE A 120 11.91 -0.35 -18.78
C PHE A 120 11.47 -1.28 -17.64
N VAL A 121 10.44 -2.07 -17.84
CA VAL A 121 9.97 -3.04 -16.83
C VAL A 121 11.06 -4.07 -16.58
N GLY A 122 11.56 -4.75 -17.62
CA GLY A 122 12.62 -5.74 -17.48
C GLY A 122 13.91 -5.14 -16.91
N TRP A 123 14.28 -3.94 -17.32
CA TRP A 123 15.44 -3.22 -16.77
C TRP A 123 15.27 -2.92 -15.29
N SER A 124 14.12 -2.42 -14.87
CA SER A 124 13.87 -2.01 -13.47
C SER A 124 13.85 -3.21 -12.52
N GLU A 125 13.26 -4.31 -12.92
CA GLU A 125 13.29 -5.56 -12.16
C GLU A 125 14.71 -6.13 -12.06
N HIS A 126 15.44 -6.14 -13.18
CA HIS A 126 16.85 -6.58 -13.18
C HIS A 126 17.75 -5.69 -12.31
N TYR A 127 17.48 -4.39 -12.27
CA TYR A 127 18.20 -3.45 -11.39
C TYR A 127 18.02 -3.83 -9.92
N ILE A 128 16.80 -4.11 -9.46
CA ILE A 128 16.55 -4.59 -8.10
C ILE A 128 17.23 -5.93 -7.84
N GLN A 129 17.11 -6.89 -8.76
CA GLN A 129 17.80 -8.19 -8.63
C GLN A 129 19.31 -8.03 -8.46
N LYS A 130 19.91 -7.12 -9.20
CA LYS A 130 21.35 -6.82 -9.08
C LYS A 130 21.70 -6.20 -7.72
N LEU A 131 20.94 -5.23 -7.24
CA LEU A 131 21.15 -4.63 -5.91
C LEU A 131 21.10 -5.70 -4.81
N ILE A 132 20.11 -6.58 -4.86
CA ILE A 132 19.95 -7.69 -3.91
C ILE A 132 21.11 -8.70 -4.04
N ALA A 133 21.52 -9.03 -5.27
CA ALA A 133 22.64 -9.92 -5.51
C ALA A 133 23.96 -9.37 -4.91
N ASP A 134 24.19 -8.07 -5.05
CA ASP A 134 25.36 -7.40 -4.46
C ASP A 134 25.33 -7.45 -2.93
N GLN A 135 24.17 -7.21 -2.30
CA GLN A 135 24.00 -7.36 -0.85
C GLN A 135 24.23 -8.80 -0.38
N ILE A 136 23.66 -9.79 -1.07
CA ILE A 136 23.89 -11.21 -0.75
C ILE A 136 25.35 -11.57 -0.93
N GLY A 137 25.99 -11.09 -1.98
CA GLY A 137 27.42 -11.29 -2.23
C GLY A 137 28.33 -10.80 -1.09
N GLY A 138 27.93 -9.70 -0.43
CA GLY A 138 28.64 -9.13 0.72
C GLY A 138 28.51 -9.90 2.02
N VAL A 139 27.45 -10.71 2.20
CA VAL A 139 27.17 -11.41 3.48
C VAL A 139 27.16 -12.92 3.38
N VAL A 140 27.01 -13.48 2.18
CA VAL A 140 26.96 -14.93 1.95
C VAL A 140 28.22 -15.39 1.21
N HIS A 141 29.09 -16.12 1.92
CA HIS A 141 30.35 -16.63 1.40
C HIS A 141 30.32 -18.14 1.23
N ASN A 142 31.22 -18.68 0.40
CA ASN A 142 31.40 -20.13 0.17
C ASN A 142 30.15 -20.89 -0.30
N VAL A 143 29.37 -20.24 -1.17
CA VAL A 143 28.13 -20.80 -1.74
C VAL A 143 28.21 -20.75 -3.26
N GLY A 144 27.71 -21.80 -3.92
CA GLY A 144 27.67 -21.88 -5.37
C GLY A 144 26.87 -20.71 -6.01
N SER A 145 27.31 -20.30 -7.19
CA SER A 145 26.70 -19.17 -7.94
C SER A 145 25.20 -19.36 -8.19
N ASP A 146 24.77 -20.62 -8.43
CA ASP A 146 23.36 -20.92 -8.72
C ASP A 146 22.46 -20.70 -7.50
N VAL A 147 22.96 -21.07 -6.30
CA VAL A 147 22.26 -20.83 -5.04
C VAL A 147 22.16 -19.33 -4.76
N LYS A 148 23.28 -18.60 -4.90
CA LYS A 148 23.29 -17.15 -4.73
C LYS A 148 22.33 -16.45 -5.69
N ARG A 149 22.29 -16.89 -6.95
CA ARG A 149 21.33 -16.38 -7.93
C ARG A 149 19.89 -16.67 -7.50
N SER A 150 19.60 -17.89 -7.09
CA SER A 150 18.27 -18.26 -6.59
C SER A 150 17.88 -17.43 -5.36
N MET A 151 18.80 -17.15 -4.44
CA MET A 151 18.56 -16.27 -3.29
C MET A 151 18.20 -14.85 -3.76
N ALA A 152 18.97 -14.29 -4.69
CA ALA A 152 18.79 -12.94 -5.18
C ALA A 152 17.46 -12.77 -5.92
N VAL A 153 17.13 -13.70 -6.81
CA VAL A 153 15.86 -13.70 -7.55
C VAL A 153 14.69 -13.83 -6.59
N THR A 154 14.71 -14.85 -5.70
CA THR A 154 13.64 -15.06 -4.74
C THR A 154 13.39 -13.83 -3.85
N TYR A 155 14.47 -13.20 -3.38
CA TYR A 155 14.33 -12.01 -2.54
C TYR A 155 13.80 -10.81 -3.34
N ALA A 156 14.32 -10.59 -4.55
CA ALA A 156 13.90 -9.48 -5.40
C ALA A 156 12.43 -9.58 -5.81
N ASP A 157 11.97 -10.78 -6.18
CA ASP A 157 10.57 -11.03 -6.54
C ASP A 157 9.65 -10.74 -5.36
N VAL A 158 9.99 -11.23 -4.15
CA VAL A 158 9.22 -10.94 -2.93
C VAL A 158 9.27 -9.45 -2.58
N TYR A 159 10.41 -8.80 -2.74
CA TYR A 159 10.57 -7.36 -2.51
C TYR A 159 9.65 -6.55 -3.43
N ILE A 160 9.70 -6.82 -4.74
CA ILE A 160 8.88 -6.12 -5.74
C ILE A 160 7.40 -6.35 -5.46
N ASP A 161 6.96 -7.59 -5.24
CA ASP A 161 5.55 -7.90 -4.96
C ASP A 161 5.06 -7.27 -3.65
N TYR A 162 5.91 -7.25 -2.61
CA TYR A 162 5.58 -6.63 -1.32
C TYR A 162 5.34 -5.13 -1.47
N TYR A 163 6.28 -4.42 -2.11
CA TYR A 163 6.17 -2.97 -2.28
C TYR A 163 5.06 -2.60 -3.27
N ALA A 164 4.84 -3.39 -4.31
CA ALA A 164 3.73 -3.23 -5.25
C ALA A 164 2.36 -3.60 -4.67
N GLY A 165 2.28 -4.05 -3.42
CA GLY A 165 1.03 -4.44 -2.77
C GLY A 165 0.38 -5.69 -3.35
N ARG A 166 1.14 -6.54 -4.03
CA ARG A 166 0.68 -7.80 -4.62
C ARG A 166 0.62 -8.91 -3.59
N ASN A 167 -0.14 -9.94 -3.89
CA ASN A 167 -0.16 -11.16 -3.08
C ASN A 167 1.08 -12.01 -3.36
N ILE A 168 1.81 -12.39 -2.32
CA ILE A 168 3.02 -13.19 -2.42
C ILE A 168 2.68 -14.69 -2.33
N ASP A 169 3.17 -15.49 -3.28
CA ASP A 169 3.12 -16.96 -3.17
C ASP A 169 4.12 -17.48 -2.11
N ALA A 170 3.72 -17.39 -0.86
CA ALA A 170 4.53 -17.82 0.27
C ALA A 170 5.01 -19.29 0.16
N LYS A 171 4.21 -20.16 -0.46
CA LYS A 171 4.58 -21.57 -0.64
C LYS A 171 5.67 -21.72 -1.69
N GLY A 172 5.51 -21.10 -2.85
CA GLY A 172 6.52 -21.11 -3.91
C GLY A 172 7.85 -20.54 -3.43
N VAL A 173 7.81 -19.39 -2.73
CA VAL A 173 9.00 -18.76 -2.15
C VAL A 173 9.73 -19.73 -1.20
N ARG A 174 9.04 -20.31 -0.23
CA ARG A 174 9.65 -21.19 0.79
C ARG A 174 10.18 -22.51 0.23
N THR A 175 9.74 -22.90 -0.94
CA THR A 175 10.26 -24.10 -1.64
C THR A 175 11.37 -23.81 -2.64
N SER A 176 11.71 -22.54 -2.86
CA SER A 176 12.83 -22.16 -3.73
C SER A 176 14.18 -22.66 -3.20
N GLN A 177 15.11 -22.93 -4.10
CA GLN A 177 16.44 -23.42 -3.75
C GLN A 177 17.19 -22.42 -2.85
N GLY A 178 17.09 -21.12 -3.17
CA GLY A 178 17.75 -20.07 -2.40
C GLY A 178 17.20 -19.94 -0.99
N TYR A 179 15.85 -19.92 -0.84
CA TYR A 179 15.21 -19.85 0.47
C TYR A 179 15.55 -21.07 1.33
N THR A 180 15.43 -22.30 0.77
CA THR A 180 15.72 -23.55 1.48
C THR A 180 17.17 -23.62 1.95
N TRP A 181 18.09 -23.14 1.12
CA TRP A 181 19.50 -23.06 1.51
C TRP A 181 19.72 -22.07 2.66
N TRP A 182 19.09 -20.90 2.57
CA TRP A 182 19.18 -19.84 3.58
C TRP A 182 18.68 -20.30 4.94
N GLU A 183 17.49 -20.88 4.96
CA GLU A 183 16.86 -21.40 6.17
C GLU A 183 17.73 -22.45 6.88
N ARG A 184 18.40 -23.32 6.12
CA ARG A 184 19.26 -24.37 6.70
C ARG A 184 20.60 -23.85 7.20
N ASN A 185 21.20 -22.90 6.51
CA ASN A 185 22.60 -22.56 6.73
C ASN A 185 22.78 -21.20 7.44
N LEU A 186 21.84 -20.28 7.31
CA LEU A 186 21.88 -18.94 7.90
C LEU A 186 20.49 -18.52 8.42
N PRO A 187 19.86 -19.30 9.34
CA PRO A 187 18.49 -19.03 9.81
C PRO A 187 18.35 -17.68 10.52
N ASP A 188 19.44 -17.19 11.11
CA ASP A 188 19.47 -15.92 11.83
C ASP A 188 19.86 -14.71 10.97
N SER A 189 20.08 -14.93 9.68
CA SER A 189 20.46 -13.86 8.75
C SER A 189 19.39 -12.76 8.73
N TYR A 190 19.85 -11.50 8.75
CA TYR A 190 18.96 -10.33 8.66
C TYR A 190 18.09 -10.38 7.40
N LEU A 191 18.69 -10.69 6.25
CA LEU A 191 17.97 -10.76 4.98
C LEU A 191 16.87 -11.83 4.97
N LEU A 192 17.11 -13.01 5.59
CA LEU A 192 16.06 -14.02 5.70
C LEU A 192 14.93 -13.59 6.65
N LYS A 193 15.25 -12.90 7.73
CA LYS A 193 14.24 -12.35 8.65
C LYS A 193 13.39 -11.30 7.96
N GLU A 194 14.00 -10.42 7.19
CA GLU A 194 13.31 -9.40 6.40
C GLU A 194 12.41 -10.05 5.33
N LEU A 195 12.94 -11.01 4.56
CA LEU A 195 12.17 -11.79 3.59
C LEU A 195 10.94 -12.45 4.22
N ASN A 196 11.11 -13.10 5.36
CA ASN A 196 10.01 -13.71 6.11
C ASN A 196 9.00 -12.69 6.62
N SER A 197 9.44 -11.50 6.99
CA SER A 197 8.56 -10.42 7.43
C SER A 197 7.69 -9.93 6.28
N MET A 198 8.25 -9.76 5.08
CA MET A 198 7.49 -9.40 3.86
C MET A 198 6.45 -10.48 3.52
N ILE A 199 6.85 -11.75 3.49
CA ILE A 199 5.95 -12.87 3.21
C ILE A 199 4.79 -12.95 4.22
N ASN A 200 5.08 -12.76 5.50
CA ASN A 200 4.08 -12.86 6.56
C ASN A 200 3.17 -11.62 6.67
N ASP A 201 3.60 -10.49 6.13
CA ASP A 201 2.83 -9.25 6.11
C ASP A 201 1.97 -9.11 4.84
N SER A 202 2.24 -9.89 3.80
CA SER A 202 1.42 -9.95 2.59
C SER A 202 0.19 -10.82 2.85
N ASP A 203 -0.99 -10.22 2.90
CA ASP A 203 -2.25 -10.88 3.21
C ASP A 203 -3.26 -10.86 2.07
N ARG A 204 -3.11 -9.96 1.10
CA ARG A 204 -4.01 -9.78 -0.05
C ARG A 204 -3.38 -8.90 -1.12
N ASP A 205 -4.03 -8.82 -2.28
CA ASP A 205 -3.78 -7.77 -3.26
C ASP A 205 -4.34 -6.44 -2.75
N ASN A 206 -3.53 -5.39 -2.81
CA ASN A 206 -3.84 -4.04 -2.32
C ASN A 206 -3.95 -3.01 -3.47
N ASN A 207 -4.19 -3.47 -4.70
CA ASN A 207 -4.16 -2.61 -5.88
C ASN A 207 -5.56 -2.17 -6.34
N TYR A 208 -6.60 -2.57 -5.62
CA TYR A 208 -7.97 -2.21 -5.97
C TYR A 208 -8.85 -2.03 -4.74
N LEU A 209 -9.70 -0.99 -4.76
CA LEU A 209 -10.74 -0.75 -3.77
C LEU A 209 -11.96 -0.14 -4.45
N LEU A 210 -13.13 -0.68 -4.15
CA LEU A 210 -14.41 -0.06 -4.49
C LEU A 210 -15.14 0.31 -3.19
N LEU A 211 -15.46 1.59 -3.05
CA LEU A 211 -16.36 2.09 -2.02
C LEU A 211 -17.75 2.31 -2.65
N PRO A 212 -18.75 1.53 -2.27
CA PRO A 212 -20.09 1.63 -2.83
C PRO A 212 -20.74 3.00 -2.59
N GLU A 213 -21.75 3.33 -3.40
CA GLU A 213 -22.54 4.55 -3.31
C GLU A 213 -23.16 4.75 -1.93
N ASP A 214 -23.76 3.73 -1.35
CA ASP A 214 -24.41 3.74 -0.04
C ASP A 214 -23.45 4.12 1.10
N THR A 215 -22.19 3.66 1.03
CA THR A 215 -21.14 4.08 1.97
C THR A 215 -20.85 5.59 1.87
N ILE A 216 -21.04 6.19 0.69
CA ILE A 216 -20.72 7.60 0.42
C ILE A 216 -21.96 8.49 0.54
N LEU A 217 -23.13 8.01 0.13
CA LEU A 217 -24.36 8.80 0.03
C LEU A 217 -25.19 8.86 1.32
N GLU A 218 -25.36 7.77 2.04
CA GLU A 218 -26.07 7.80 3.33
C GLU A 218 -25.41 8.78 4.30
N GLU A 219 -24.11 8.92 4.20
CA GLU A 219 -23.29 9.80 5.00
C GLU A 219 -23.35 11.26 4.57
N ARG A 220 -23.46 11.54 3.27
CA ARG A 220 -23.71 12.90 2.76
C ARG A 220 -25.08 13.42 3.23
N TYR A 221 -26.11 12.56 3.27
CA TYR A 221 -27.46 12.95 3.71
C TYR A 221 -27.55 13.07 5.24
N ALA A 222 -26.87 12.22 5.99
CA ALA A 222 -26.83 12.33 7.44
C ALA A 222 -26.15 13.63 7.91
N TRP A 223 -25.08 14.09 7.22
CA TRP A 223 -24.46 15.38 7.48
C TRP A 223 -25.39 16.55 7.18
N LYS A 224 -26.11 16.53 6.05
CA LYS A 224 -27.12 17.57 5.73
C LYS A 224 -28.24 17.64 6.76
N LYS A 225 -28.69 16.50 7.30
CA LYS A 225 -29.69 16.44 8.36
C LYS A 225 -29.15 16.97 9.71
N ALA A 226 -27.90 16.67 10.06
CA ALA A 226 -27.28 17.15 11.28
C ALA A 226 -27.08 18.67 11.25
N THR A 227 -26.57 19.23 10.15
CA THR A 227 -26.38 20.67 9.98
C THR A 227 -27.71 21.43 9.84
N ALA A 228 -28.76 20.83 9.27
CA ALA A 228 -30.08 21.42 9.20
C ALA A 228 -30.79 21.47 10.56
N SER A 229 -30.52 20.50 11.48
CA SER A 229 -31.08 20.51 12.82
C SER A 229 -30.37 21.53 13.75
N GLU A 230 -29.13 21.85 13.50
CA GLU A 230 -28.38 22.89 14.24
C GLU A 230 -28.65 24.30 13.73
N ALA A 231 -29.19 24.44 12.52
CA ALA A 231 -29.48 25.72 11.88
C ALA A 231 -30.92 26.23 12.09
N SER A 232 -31.73 25.61 12.93
CA SER A 232 -33.05 26.14 13.33
C SER A 232 -32.88 27.08 14.52
N PRO A 233 -32.85 28.40 14.33
CA PRO A 233 -32.97 29.33 15.45
C PRO A 233 -34.37 29.23 16.00
N SER A 234 -34.49 29.08 17.29
CA SER A 234 -35.74 29.24 18.02
C SER A 234 -36.25 30.67 17.80
N GLU A 235 -37.15 30.84 16.83
CA GLU A 235 -38.06 31.97 16.84
C GLU A 235 -39.14 31.73 17.91
N ALA A 236 -38.81 32.03 19.14
CA ALA A 236 -39.79 32.15 20.19
C ALA A 236 -39.28 33.18 21.19
N GLY A 237 -39.79 34.41 21.05
CA GLY A 237 -39.64 35.40 22.09
C GLY A 237 -39.54 36.86 21.64
N ARG A 238 -40.53 37.34 20.90
CA ARG A 238 -40.89 38.78 20.93
C ARG A 238 -42.42 38.90 20.85
N GLN A 239 -43.03 39.00 21.99
CA GLN A 239 -44.23 39.83 22.23
C GLN A 239 -43.93 40.68 23.45
#